data_497986fbea3e0baf6235dad74ec681e4
#
_entry.id   497986fbea3e0baf6235dad74ec681e4
#
_cell.length_a   1.000
_cell.length_b   1.000
_cell.length_c   1.000
_cell.angle_alpha   90.00
_cell.angle_beta   90.00
_cell.angle_gamma   90.00
#
_symmetry.space_group_name_H-M   'P 1'
#
loop_
_entity.id
_entity.type
_entity.pdbx_description
1 polymer ?
#
loop_
_entity_poly.entity_id
_entity_poly.type
_entity_poly.pdbx_seq_one_letter_code
_entity_poly.pdbx_strand_id
1 'polypeptide(L)'
;MSVMGAIRDFLFPAVQANKPTAVTDVLAANLQPLQNLDYFSVLGTPVSITRQLAMSVPSVARARNIICGTIGSLPLTTFNRITGEYVDPHRVINQPDPRVAGFVVYCWLAEDIWLYGAGYGQVLEMYSSTDGGRVRAWTRIRPSRVTVDTDIQTDSITGYKVDGKPVPINGVGSIIRFDGPDEGLLHRAGKTIQAAVYLENAAVNYAKEPAPSMVLKSNGTNLTAERISSLLSAWKTARQSRSTAFLNADVELQQFGFDPKSMQLAEARQYVALEIARACNIPAYFLSAETTSMTYSNAVSERRGLVDFSLRPVLRSIEERLSLPDFVPNPVMTRFALDDFLRGNPLERAQVYEILNRIGAMSVEQIQREEDLIPNES
;
A
#
# COMPACT_ATOMS: atom_id res chain seq x y z
N MET A 1 -11.40 43.96 -57.88
CA MET A 1 -11.05 43.64 -56.48
C MET A 1 -11.45 44.85 -55.63
N SER A 2 -12.37 44.65 -54.70
CA SER A 2 -12.98 45.77 -53.92
C SER A 2 -12.01 46.17 -52.82
N VAL A 3 -11.83 47.50 -52.64
CA VAL A 3 -11.02 48.15 -51.60
C VAL A 3 -11.39 47.65 -50.18
N MET A 4 -12.60 47.14 -49.98
CA MET A 4 -13.11 46.62 -48.74
C MET A 4 -12.50 45.25 -48.36
N GLY A 5 -11.99 44.45 -49.31
CA GLY A 5 -11.27 43.22 -49.03
C GLY A 5 -9.87 43.45 -48.45
N ALA A 6 -9.16 44.45 -48.96
CA ALA A 6 -7.81 44.76 -48.51
C ALA A 6 -7.76 45.34 -47.07
N ILE A 7 -8.79 46.07 -46.67
CA ILE A 7 -8.89 46.61 -45.29
C ILE A 7 -9.21 45.53 -44.28
N ARG A 8 -9.98 44.52 -44.65
CA ARG A 8 -10.28 43.39 -43.78
C ARG A 8 -9.07 42.52 -43.52
N ASP A 9 -8.23 42.27 -44.51
CA ASP A 9 -7.03 41.43 -44.41
C ASP A 9 -5.89 42.17 -43.67
N PHE A 10 -5.92 43.49 -43.62
CA PHE A 10 -4.98 44.27 -42.84
C PHE A 10 -5.37 44.35 -41.34
N LEU A 11 -6.66 44.44 -41.05
CA LEU A 11 -7.15 44.56 -39.67
C LEU A 11 -7.28 43.20 -38.95
N PHE A 12 -7.41 42.11 -39.72
CA PHE A 12 -7.52 40.76 -39.16
C PHE A 12 -6.59 39.82 -39.99
N PRO A 13 -5.26 39.84 -39.70
CA PRO A 13 -4.39 38.85 -40.32
C PRO A 13 -4.91 37.44 -39.97
N ALA A 14 -5.15 36.63 -41.00
CA ALA A 14 -5.56 35.27 -40.83
C ALA A 14 -4.51 34.56 -39.96
N VAL A 15 -4.88 34.23 -38.73
CA VAL A 15 -4.09 33.37 -37.87
C VAL A 15 -4.02 32.03 -38.61
N GLN A 16 -2.89 31.73 -39.24
CA GLN A 16 -2.62 30.41 -39.73
C GLN A 16 -2.72 29.45 -38.53
N ALA A 17 -3.75 28.65 -38.54
CA ALA A 17 -3.88 27.54 -37.63
C ALA A 17 -2.68 26.61 -37.92
N ASN A 18 -1.62 26.78 -37.13
CA ASN A 18 -0.58 25.78 -37.02
C ASN A 18 -1.26 24.48 -36.64
N LYS A 19 -1.19 23.48 -37.50
CA LYS A 19 -1.56 22.12 -37.17
C LYS A 19 -0.83 21.74 -35.86
N PRO A 20 -1.51 21.29 -34.84
CA PRO A 20 -0.85 20.79 -33.61
C PRO A 20 -0.30 19.40 -33.91
N THR A 21 0.85 19.33 -34.56
CA THR A 21 1.61 18.11 -34.76
C THR A 21 2.82 18.22 -33.85
N ALA A 22 2.72 17.76 -32.67
CA ALA A 22 3.81 17.34 -31.78
C ALA A 22 3.47 17.47 -30.27
N VAL A 23 2.44 18.22 -29.89
CA VAL A 23 2.10 18.38 -28.45
C VAL A 23 1.25 17.20 -27.95
N THR A 24 0.45 16.61 -28.84
CA THR A 24 -0.37 15.43 -28.54
C THR A 24 0.47 14.17 -28.33
N ASP A 25 1.56 13.99 -29.08
CA ASP A 25 2.38 12.77 -28.96
C ASP A 25 3.29 12.79 -27.73
N VAL A 26 3.73 13.97 -27.28
CA VAL A 26 4.56 14.10 -26.06
C VAL A 26 3.70 14.00 -24.79
N LEU A 27 2.45 14.46 -24.84
CA LEU A 27 1.50 14.28 -23.74
C LEU A 27 1.01 12.82 -23.63
N ALA A 28 0.82 12.14 -24.76
CA ALA A 28 0.44 10.72 -24.78
C ALA A 28 1.55 9.80 -24.27
N ALA A 29 2.82 10.15 -24.47
CA ALA A 29 3.95 9.36 -23.99
C ALA A 29 4.19 9.48 -22.47
N ASN A 30 3.70 10.54 -21.83
CA ASN A 30 3.83 10.75 -20.37
C ASN A 30 2.55 10.43 -19.57
N LEU A 31 1.46 10.11 -20.24
CA LEU A 31 0.23 9.65 -19.58
C LEU A 31 0.31 8.13 -19.39
N GLN A 32 1.15 7.67 -18.49
CA GLN A 32 1.06 6.33 -17.91
C GLN A 32 -0.27 6.19 -17.16
N PRO A 33 -0.87 5.00 -17.12
CA PRO A 33 -2.30 4.80 -17.31
C PRO A 33 -3.14 5.44 -16.23
N LEU A 34 -3.82 6.49 -16.60
CA LEU A 34 -4.91 7.12 -15.88
C LEU A 34 -6.21 6.30 -15.99
N GLN A 35 -6.11 4.97 -16.02
CA GLN A 35 -7.26 4.12 -16.29
C GLN A 35 -8.30 4.05 -15.18
N ASN A 36 -8.11 4.79 -14.06
CA ASN A 36 -9.13 4.92 -13.00
C ASN A 36 -9.34 6.37 -12.56
N LEU A 37 -9.17 7.36 -13.45
CA LEU A 37 -9.09 8.78 -13.08
C LEU A 37 -10.39 9.56 -13.21
N ASP A 38 -11.43 9.01 -13.82
CA ASP A 38 -12.56 9.83 -14.26
C ASP A 38 -13.52 10.27 -13.14
N TYR A 39 -13.46 9.71 -11.96
CA TYR A 39 -14.38 10.08 -10.90
C TYR A 39 -13.87 11.14 -9.91
N PHE A 40 -12.57 11.37 -9.83
CA PHE A 40 -11.95 12.25 -8.81
C PHE A 40 -11.38 13.58 -9.32
N SER A 41 -11.44 13.85 -10.61
CA SER A 41 -10.89 15.09 -11.20
C SER A 41 -11.62 16.36 -10.74
N VAL A 42 -12.82 16.22 -10.18
CA VAL A 42 -13.63 17.35 -9.67
C VAL A 42 -13.19 17.83 -8.29
N LEU A 43 -12.41 17.03 -7.53
CA LEU A 43 -12.05 17.32 -6.14
C LEU A 43 -10.55 17.66 -5.91
N GLY A 44 -9.80 17.95 -6.96
CA GLY A 44 -8.38 18.37 -6.89
C GLY A 44 -7.44 17.36 -7.53
N THR A 45 -6.25 17.83 -7.91
CA THR A 45 -5.21 17.00 -8.55
C THR A 45 -4.97 15.71 -7.79
N PRO A 46 -5.04 14.54 -8.44
CA PRO A 46 -4.76 13.27 -7.80
C PRO A 46 -3.30 13.27 -7.31
N VAL A 47 -3.14 12.97 -6.03
CA VAL A 47 -1.81 12.90 -5.42
C VAL A 47 -1.21 11.55 -5.78
N SER A 48 -0.24 11.54 -6.67
CA SER A 48 0.51 10.32 -7.00
C SER A 48 1.47 9.98 -5.88
N ILE A 49 1.09 9.05 -5.03
CA ILE A 49 1.93 8.54 -3.94
C ILE A 49 2.65 7.28 -4.42
N THR A 50 3.99 7.32 -4.33
CA THR A 50 4.79 6.12 -4.61
C THR A 50 4.81 5.18 -3.40
N ARG A 51 5.03 3.88 -3.65
CA ARG A 51 5.25 2.88 -2.58
C ARG A 51 6.34 3.33 -1.59
N GLN A 52 7.45 3.86 -2.12
CA GLN A 52 8.56 4.30 -1.27
C GLN A 52 8.15 5.41 -0.31
N LEU A 53 7.40 6.39 -0.80
CA LEU A 53 6.90 7.48 0.03
C LEU A 53 5.88 6.97 1.06
N ALA A 54 4.97 6.09 0.67
CA ALA A 54 4.00 5.49 1.60
C ALA A 54 4.70 4.69 2.71
N MET A 55 5.72 3.90 2.38
CA MET A 55 6.48 3.12 3.37
C MET A 55 7.38 3.98 4.27
N SER A 56 7.65 5.24 3.95
CA SER A 56 8.35 6.16 4.84
C SER A 56 7.49 6.60 6.04
N VAL A 57 6.17 6.41 5.97
CA VAL A 57 5.24 6.67 7.07
C VAL A 57 5.16 5.45 7.98
N PRO A 58 5.57 5.53 9.26
CA PRO A 58 5.67 4.37 10.14
C PRO A 58 4.34 3.61 10.31
N SER A 59 3.22 4.31 10.40
CA SER A 59 1.89 3.71 10.52
C SER A 59 1.51 2.87 9.30
N VAL A 60 1.84 3.34 8.09
CA VAL A 60 1.60 2.60 6.84
C VAL A 60 2.51 1.38 6.75
N ALA A 61 3.80 1.54 7.09
CA ALA A 61 4.76 0.44 7.09
C ALA A 61 4.35 -0.66 8.09
N ARG A 62 3.87 -0.28 9.29
CA ARG A 62 3.36 -1.22 10.28
C ARG A 62 2.10 -1.93 9.80
N ALA A 63 1.13 -1.21 9.22
CA ALA A 63 -0.07 -1.79 8.64
C ALA A 63 0.27 -2.83 7.57
N ARG A 64 1.16 -2.48 6.66
CA ARG A 64 1.67 -3.39 5.62
C ARG A 64 2.27 -4.67 6.23
N ASN A 65 3.13 -4.52 7.25
CA ASN A 65 3.78 -5.67 7.87
C ASN A 65 2.77 -6.60 8.56
N ILE A 66 1.76 -6.04 9.20
CA ILE A 66 0.70 -6.82 9.83
C ILE A 66 -0.15 -7.54 8.77
N ILE A 67 -0.70 -6.82 7.80
CA ILE A 67 -1.60 -7.39 6.78
C ILE A 67 -0.84 -8.41 5.92
N CYS A 68 0.21 -7.96 5.24
CA CYS A 68 0.89 -8.78 4.25
C CYS A 68 1.72 -9.91 4.89
N GLY A 69 2.30 -9.65 6.07
CA GLY A 69 3.01 -10.67 6.83
C GLY A 69 2.06 -11.77 7.33
N THR A 70 0.90 -11.40 7.84
CA THR A 70 -0.11 -12.38 8.27
C THR A 70 -0.61 -13.20 7.09
N ILE A 71 -1.02 -12.55 5.98
CA ILE A 71 -1.50 -13.25 4.78
C ILE A 71 -0.45 -14.24 4.25
N GLY A 72 0.81 -13.78 4.15
CA GLY A 72 1.89 -14.66 3.68
C GLY A 72 2.14 -15.87 4.60
N SER A 73 1.94 -15.72 5.92
CA SER A 73 2.18 -16.80 6.89
C SER A 73 1.05 -17.83 6.99
N LEU A 74 -0.13 -17.50 6.47
CA LEU A 74 -1.25 -18.45 6.48
C LEU A 74 -1.02 -19.59 5.49
N PRO A 75 -1.15 -20.87 5.91
CA PRO A 75 -1.04 -22.00 4.98
C PRO A 75 -2.24 -22.02 4.04
N LEU A 76 -1.99 -22.44 2.79
CA LEU A 76 -3.02 -22.67 1.79
C LEU A 76 -3.35 -24.14 1.73
N THR A 77 -4.63 -24.47 1.82
CA THR A 77 -5.19 -25.81 1.70
C THR A 77 -6.09 -25.91 0.49
N THR A 78 -6.21 -27.11 -0.06
CA THR A 78 -7.14 -27.40 -1.15
C THR A 78 -8.14 -28.46 -0.69
N PHE A 79 -9.39 -28.31 -1.10
CA PHE A 79 -10.46 -29.23 -0.75
C PHE A 79 -11.43 -29.39 -1.92
N ASN A 80 -12.07 -30.57 -1.97
CA ASN A 80 -13.13 -30.82 -2.91
C ASN A 80 -14.44 -30.19 -2.40
N ARG A 81 -15.01 -29.26 -3.19
CA ARG A 81 -16.22 -28.52 -2.82
C ARG A 81 -17.46 -29.43 -2.65
N ILE A 82 -17.51 -30.58 -3.33
CA ILE A 82 -18.67 -31.49 -3.31
C ILE A 82 -18.59 -32.44 -2.11
N THR A 83 -17.41 -33.04 -1.88
CA THR A 83 -17.23 -34.02 -0.80
C THR A 83 -16.79 -33.40 0.52
N GLY A 84 -16.24 -32.18 0.49
CA GLY A 84 -15.65 -31.53 1.65
C GLY A 84 -14.28 -32.09 2.06
N GLU A 85 -13.76 -33.09 1.33
CA GLU A 85 -12.48 -33.73 1.64
C GLU A 85 -11.29 -32.82 1.25
N TYR A 86 -10.26 -32.84 2.07
CA TYR A 86 -8.99 -32.21 1.75
C TYR A 86 -8.26 -32.98 0.65
N VAL A 87 -7.69 -32.24 -0.27
CA VAL A 87 -6.90 -32.77 -1.39
C VAL A 87 -5.49 -32.21 -1.26
N ASP A 88 -4.46 -32.98 -1.54
CA ASP A 88 -3.09 -32.49 -1.51
C ASP A 88 -2.91 -31.30 -2.48
N PRO A 89 -2.43 -30.15 -2.00
CA PRO A 89 -2.30 -28.96 -2.81
C PRO A 89 -1.22 -29.17 -3.89
N HIS A 90 -1.55 -28.79 -5.12
CA HIS A 90 -0.52 -28.71 -6.15
C HIS A 90 0.60 -27.77 -5.72
N ARG A 91 1.84 -28.09 -6.09
CA ARG A 91 3.03 -27.30 -5.73
C ARG A 91 2.87 -25.81 -6.02
N VAL A 92 2.19 -25.45 -7.11
CA VAL A 92 1.95 -24.04 -7.49
C VAL A 92 1.18 -23.25 -6.43
N ILE A 93 0.39 -23.92 -5.58
CA ILE A 93 -0.36 -23.28 -4.50
C ILE A 93 0.56 -22.94 -3.33
N ASN A 94 1.44 -23.85 -2.91
CA ASN A 94 2.32 -23.62 -1.74
C ASN A 94 3.64 -22.94 -2.12
N GLN A 95 4.15 -23.18 -3.31
CA GLN A 95 5.39 -22.61 -3.83
C GLN A 95 5.22 -22.19 -5.29
N PRO A 96 4.63 -21.00 -5.54
CA PRO A 96 4.36 -20.54 -6.90
C PRO A 96 5.62 -20.33 -7.74
N ASP A 97 6.65 -19.71 -7.18
CA ASP A 97 7.95 -19.51 -7.82
C ASP A 97 8.95 -20.55 -7.28
N PRO A 98 9.54 -21.40 -8.14
CA PRO A 98 10.53 -22.39 -7.70
C PRO A 98 11.76 -21.81 -7.01
N ARG A 99 12.05 -20.50 -7.21
CA ARG A 99 13.24 -19.81 -6.71
C ARG A 99 12.99 -19.01 -5.43
N VAL A 100 11.72 -18.81 -5.05
CA VAL A 100 11.33 -17.94 -3.94
C VAL A 100 10.39 -18.71 -3.00
N ALA A 101 10.59 -18.57 -1.69
CA ALA A 101 9.71 -19.19 -0.70
C ALA A 101 8.25 -18.71 -0.90
N GLY A 102 7.29 -19.62 -0.79
CA GLY A 102 5.86 -19.32 -0.98
C GLY A 102 5.37 -18.18 -0.08
N PHE A 103 5.78 -18.19 1.21
CA PHE A 103 5.52 -17.08 2.14
C PHE A 103 5.86 -15.71 1.54
N VAL A 104 7.04 -15.58 0.94
CA VAL A 104 7.53 -14.31 0.40
C VAL A 104 6.69 -13.88 -0.82
N VAL A 105 6.36 -14.84 -1.70
CA VAL A 105 5.54 -14.57 -2.88
C VAL A 105 4.16 -14.07 -2.49
N TYR A 106 3.50 -14.73 -1.53
CA TYR A 106 2.17 -14.33 -1.07
C TYR A 106 2.20 -13.02 -0.27
N CYS A 107 3.25 -12.77 0.52
CA CYS A 107 3.46 -11.49 1.17
C CYS A 107 3.58 -10.34 0.16
N TRP A 108 4.34 -10.54 -0.93
CA TRP A 108 4.46 -9.55 -2.00
C TRP A 108 3.16 -9.38 -2.79
N LEU A 109 2.46 -10.47 -3.07
CA LEU A 109 1.18 -10.44 -3.77
C LEU A 109 0.12 -9.68 -2.96
N ALA A 110 0.03 -9.98 -1.68
CA ALA A 110 -0.87 -9.27 -0.77
C ALA A 110 -0.55 -7.77 -0.69
N GLU A 111 0.75 -7.40 -0.67
CA GLU A 111 1.18 -6.01 -0.73
C GLU A 111 0.74 -5.32 -2.02
N ASP A 112 0.89 -5.99 -3.17
CA ASP A 112 0.49 -5.43 -4.46
C ASP A 112 -1.01 -5.18 -4.51
N ILE A 113 -1.82 -6.17 -4.11
CA ILE A 113 -3.28 -6.04 -4.05
C ILE A 113 -3.66 -4.91 -3.08
N TRP A 114 -3.08 -4.87 -1.90
CA TRP A 114 -3.41 -3.89 -0.87
C TRP A 114 -3.03 -2.46 -1.25
N LEU A 115 -1.86 -2.26 -1.89
CA LEU A 115 -1.39 -0.94 -2.29
C LEU A 115 -1.99 -0.44 -3.59
N TYR A 116 -2.11 -1.32 -4.60
CA TYR A 116 -2.44 -0.93 -5.98
C TYR A 116 -3.79 -1.45 -6.47
N GLY A 117 -4.51 -2.21 -5.64
CA GLY A 117 -5.80 -2.80 -6.02
C GLY A 117 -5.68 -4.03 -6.95
N ALA A 118 -4.49 -4.37 -7.42
CA ALA A 118 -4.26 -5.56 -8.21
C ALA A 118 -2.82 -6.05 -8.06
N GLY A 119 -2.65 -7.37 -8.06
CA GLY A 119 -1.36 -8.03 -8.12
C GLY A 119 -1.17 -8.80 -9.43
N TYR A 120 0.08 -8.99 -9.85
CA TYR A 120 0.40 -9.63 -11.12
C TYR A 120 1.43 -10.74 -10.95
N GLY A 121 1.17 -11.87 -11.60
CA GLY A 121 2.11 -12.95 -11.79
C GLY A 121 2.37 -13.21 -13.27
N GLN A 122 3.55 -13.67 -13.62
CA GLN A 122 3.86 -14.15 -14.97
C GLN A 122 4.04 -15.66 -14.94
N VAL A 123 3.36 -16.34 -15.84
CA VAL A 123 3.45 -17.81 -15.97
C VAL A 123 4.86 -18.18 -16.42
N LEU A 124 5.53 -19.01 -15.65
CA LEU A 124 6.85 -19.56 -15.96
C LEU A 124 6.74 -20.91 -16.63
N GLU A 125 5.87 -21.77 -16.08
CA GLU A 125 5.69 -23.15 -16.55
C GLU A 125 4.22 -23.54 -16.54
N MET A 126 3.83 -24.40 -17.46
CA MET A 126 2.50 -25.01 -17.52
C MET A 126 2.61 -26.52 -17.53
N TYR A 127 1.61 -27.20 -17.00
CA TYR A 127 1.43 -28.64 -17.23
C TYR A 127 1.11 -28.91 -18.70
N SER A 128 1.37 -30.14 -19.17
CA SER A 128 1.04 -30.51 -20.55
C SER A 128 -0.46 -30.37 -20.81
N SER A 129 -0.85 -30.25 -22.08
CA SER A 129 -2.27 -30.22 -22.48
C SER A 129 -3.02 -31.48 -22.07
N THR A 130 -2.34 -32.64 -21.99
CA THR A 130 -2.88 -33.91 -21.48
C THR A 130 -3.22 -33.84 -19.99
N ASP A 131 -2.49 -33.01 -19.21
CA ASP A 131 -2.70 -32.77 -17.78
C ASP A 131 -3.58 -31.53 -17.51
N GLY A 132 -4.29 -31.04 -18.54
CA GLY A 132 -5.24 -29.94 -18.46
C GLY A 132 -4.64 -28.55 -18.72
N GLY A 133 -3.37 -28.46 -19.10
CA GLY A 133 -2.74 -27.17 -19.49
C GLY A 133 -2.74 -26.10 -18.40
N ARG A 134 -2.70 -26.50 -17.11
CA ARG A 134 -2.76 -25.59 -15.96
C ARG A 134 -1.42 -24.94 -15.66
N VAL A 135 -1.46 -23.86 -14.93
CA VAL A 135 -0.25 -23.17 -14.43
C VAL A 135 0.49 -24.10 -13.46
N ARG A 136 1.76 -24.35 -13.73
CA ARG A 136 2.66 -25.15 -12.89
C ARG A 136 3.56 -24.31 -12.03
N ALA A 137 4.01 -23.15 -12.56
CA ALA A 137 4.82 -22.18 -11.83
C ALA A 137 4.59 -20.79 -12.38
N TRP A 138 4.62 -19.79 -11.50
CA TRP A 138 4.54 -18.38 -11.86
C TRP A 138 5.41 -17.54 -10.93
N THR A 139 5.85 -16.38 -11.41
CA THR A 139 6.63 -15.41 -10.62
C THR A 139 5.89 -14.10 -10.49
N ARG A 140 6.02 -13.42 -9.36
CA ARG A 140 5.43 -12.10 -9.16
C ARG A 140 6.07 -11.07 -10.07
N ILE A 141 5.27 -10.20 -10.70
CA ILE A 141 5.71 -8.97 -11.37
C ILE A 141 5.17 -7.77 -10.61
N ARG A 142 6.01 -6.76 -10.42
CA ARG A 142 5.59 -5.51 -9.75
C ARG A 142 4.53 -4.80 -10.59
N PRO A 143 3.44 -4.30 -9.98
CA PRO A 143 2.38 -3.59 -10.71
C PRO A 143 2.90 -2.42 -11.56
N SER A 144 3.93 -1.71 -11.10
CA SER A 144 4.53 -0.61 -11.84
C SER A 144 5.18 -0.98 -13.19
N ARG A 145 5.39 -2.28 -13.44
CA ARG A 145 5.95 -2.79 -14.71
C ARG A 145 4.88 -3.29 -15.68
N VAL A 146 3.64 -3.42 -15.21
CA VAL A 146 2.54 -3.98 -16.00
C VAL A 146 1.63 -2.86 -16.44
N THR A 147 1.36 -2.81 -17.74
CA THR A 147 0.32 -1.97 -18.33
C THR A 147 -0.79 -2.87 -18.82
N VAL A 148 -2.03 -2.50 -18.52
CA VAL A 148 -3.23 -3.23 -18.93
C VAL A 148 -3.84 -2.50 -20.12
N ASP A 149 -4.00 -3.17 -21.23
CA ASP A 149 -4.72 -2.65 -22.39
C ASP A 149 -6.20 -3.03 -22.24
N THR A 150 -7.10 -2.03 -22.24
CA THR A 150 -8.54 -2.23 -22.12
C THR A 150 -9.25 -1.71 -23.38
N ASP A 151 -10.36 -2.34 -23.70
CA ASP A 151 -11.27 -1.84 -24.74
C ASP A 151 -12.13 -0.71 -24.15
N ILE A 152 -12.12 0.45 -24.79
CA ILE A 152 -12.82 1.66 -24.34
C ILE A 152 -14.34 1.47 -24.29
N GLN A 153 -14.91 0.59 -25.12
CA GLN A 153 -16.36 0.41 -25.22
C GLN A 153 -16.90 -0.61 -24.22
N THR A 154 -16.11 -1.66 -23.95
CA THR A 154 -16.55 -2.80 -23.13
C THR A 154 -15.86 -2.86 -21.77
N ASP A 155 -14.86 -2.01 -21.53
CA ASP A 155 -13.98 -2.03 -20.36
C ASP A 155 -13.31 -3.40 -20.13
N SER A 156 -13.30 -4.24 -21.17
CA SER A 156 -12.69 -5.56 -21.11
C SER A 156 -11.18 -5.48 -21.36
N ILE A 157 -10.43 -6.32 -20.65
CA ILE A 157 -8.98 -6.40 -20.82
C ILE A 157 -8.66 -7.11 -22.15
N THR A 158 -7.99 -6.41 -23.05
CA THR A 158 -7.58 -6.92 -24.36
C THR A 158 -6.15 -7.47 -24.36
N GLY A 159 -5.32 -7.05 -23.44
CA GLY A 159 -3.94 -7.52 -23.34
C GLY A 159 -3.16 -6.91 -22.18
N TYR A 160 -1.91 -7.37 -22.08
CA TYR A 160 -0.97 -6.86 -21.10
C TYR A 160 0.36 -6.52 -21.75
N LYS A 161 1.04 -5.51 -21.21
CA LYS A 161 2.42 -5.17 -21.56
C LYS A 161 3.28 -5.19 -20.29
N VAL A 162 4.46 -5.76 -20.39
CA VAL A 162 5.47 -5.73 -19.31
C VAL A 162 6.65 -4.91 -19.80
N ASP A 163 7.00 -3.86 -19.08
CA ASP A 163 8.03 -2.87 -19.48
C ASP A 163 7.79 -2.34 -20.91
N GLY A 164 6.53 -2.08 -21.26
CA GLY A 164 6.13 -1.58 -22.57
C GLY A 164 6.09 -2.63 -23.69
N LYS A 165 6.47 -3.89 -23.43
CA LYS A 165 6.45 -4.97 -24.41
C LYS A 165 5.19 -5.82 -24.27
N PRO A 166 4.44 -6.10 -25.33
CA PRO A 166 3.27 -6.97 -25.27
C PRO A 166 3.68 -8.39 -24.87
N VAL A 167 2.85 -9.02 -24.04
CA VAL A 167 3.05 -10.40 -23.61
C VAL A 167 1.90 -11.29 -24.11
N PRO A 168 2.10 -12.62 -24.21
CA PRO A 168 1.04 -13.53 -24.60
C PRO A 168 -0.19 -13.42 -23.71
N ILE A 169 -1.38 -13.59 -24.27
CA ILE A 169 -2.64 -13.61 -23.51
C ILE A 169 -2.76 -14.91 -22.71
N ASN A 170 -2.29 -16.02 -23.27
CA ASN A 170 -2.36 -17.35 -22.66
C ASN A 170 -1.02 -18.07 -22.78
N GLY A 171 -0.80 -19.06 -21.93
CA GLY A 171 0.39 -19.90 -21.98
C GLY A 171 1.58 -19.34 -21.20
N VAL A 172 2.75 -19.88 -21.46
CA VAL A 172 4.00 -19.46 -20.82
C VAL A 172 4.30 -18.00 -21.21
N GLY A 173 4.63 -17.19 -20.22
CA GLY A 173 4.88 -15.75 -20.39
C GLY A 173 3.64 -14.87 -20.24
N SER A 174 2.42 -15.44 -20.19
CA SER A 174 1.18 -14.69 -19.96
C SER A 174 1.10 -14.14 -18.54
N ILE A 175 0.22 -13.14 -18.35
CA ILE A 175 0.00 -12.50 -17.06
C ILE A 175 -1.21 -13.10 -16.36
N ILE A 176 -1.00 -13.45 -15.09
CA ILE A 176 -2.05 -13.78 -14.14
C ILE A 176 -2.33 -12.50 -13.36
N ARG A 177 -3.58 -12.04 -13.38
CA ARG A 177 -4.03 -10.91 -12.60
C ARG A 177 -4.81 -11.41 -11.38
N PHE A 178 -4.49 -10.85 -10.23
CA PHE A 178 -5.21 -11.01 -8.97
C PHE A 178 -5.88 -9.67 -8.66
N ASP A 179 -7.19 -9.59 -8.84
CA ASP A 179 -7.95 -8.38 -8.59
C ASP A 179 -8.19 -8.19 -7.10
N GLY A 180 -7.96 -6.99 -6.62
CA GLY A 180 -8.28 -6.58 -5.25
C GLY A 180 -9.75 -6.18 -5.10
N PRO A 181 -10.22 -6.02 -3.85
CA PRO A 181 -11.59 -5.59 -3.57
C PRO A 181 -11.83 -4.11 -3.86
N ASP A 182 -10.76 -3.32 -4.04
CA ASP A 182 -10.80 -1.88 -4.29
C ASP A 182 -9.58 -1.40 -5.11
N GLU A 183 -9.49 -0.09 -5.34
CA GLU A 183 -8.46 0.58 -6.13
C GLU A 183 -7.07 0.61 -5.46
N GLY A 184 -6.96 0.10 -4.24
CA GLY A 184 -5.75 0.07 -3.45
C GLY A 184 -5.52 1.32 -2.60
N LEU A 185 -4.68 1.15 -1.57
CA LEU A 185 -4.44 2.16 -0.55
C LEU A 185 -3.81 3.44 -1.11
N LEU A 186 -2.87 3.31 -2.06
CA LEU A 186 -2.16 4.47 -2.61
C LEU A 186 -3.10 5.44 -3.33
N HIS A 187 -4.15 4.92 -3.95
CA HIS A 187 -5.18 5.74 -4.59
C HIS A 187 -6.15 6.29 -3.54
N ARG A 188 -6.73 5.43 -2.72
CA ARG A 188 -7.76 5.75 -1.73
C ARG A 188 -7.28 6.72 -0.65
N ALA A 189 -6.07 6.52 -0.12
CA ALA A 189 -5.52 7.27 1.00
C ALA A 189 -4.35 8.19 0.64
N GLY A 190 -4.13 8.49 -0.63
CA GLY A 190 -2.98 9.27 -1.07
C GLY A 190 -2.83 10.61 -0.36
N LYS A 191 -3.93 11.36 -0.16
CA LYS A 191 -3.92 12.64 0.56
C LYS A 191 -3.54 12.49 2.03
N THR A 192 -4.06 11.47 2.71
CA THR A 192 -3.76 11.20 4.12
C THR A 192 -2.29 10.81 4.31
N ILE A 193 -1.76 9.97 3.42
CA ILE A 193 -0.35 9.57 3.42
C ILE A 193 0.54 10.80 3.18
N GLN A 194 0.17 11.67 2.24
CA GLN A 194 0.92 12.90 1.98
C GLN A 194 0.91 13.85 3.17
N ALA A 195 -0.22 14.01 3.84
CA ALA A 195 -0.33 14.80 5.06
C ALA A 195 0.58 14.24 6.17
N ALA A 196 0.64 12.91 6.33
CA ALA A 196 1.56 12.26 7.26
C ALA A 196 3.02 12.60 6.94
N VAL A 197 3.42 12.51 5.67
CA VAL A 197 4.78 12.85 5.24
C VAL A 197 5.13 14.30 5.55
N TYR A 198 4.21 15.22 5.31
CA TYR A 198 4.44 16.64 5.63
C TYR A 198 4.56 16.87 7.14
N LEU A 199 3.76 16.23 7.96
CA LEU A 199 3.86 16.31 9.41
C LEU A 199 5.18 15.73 9.93
N GLU A 200 5.63 14.61 9.39
CA GLU A 200 6.93 14.02 9.73
C GLU A 200 8.08 14.98 9.33
N ASN A 201 8.02 15.56 8.13
CA ASN A 201 9.02 16.52 7.67
C ASN A 201 9.02 17.78 8.53
N ALA A 202 7.84 18.29 8.92
CA ALA A 202 7.74 19.43 9.83
C ALA A 202 8.36 19.12 11.20
N ALA A 203 8.10 17.91 11.75
CA ALA A 203 8.69 17.46 13.00
C ALA A 203 10.23 17.34 12.89
N VAL A 204 10.74 16.78 11.78
CA VAL A 204 12.18 16.66 11.53
C VAL A 204 12.84 18.05 11.40
N ASN A 205 12.23 18.97 10.65
CA ASN A 205 12.76 20.33 10.50
C ASN A 205 12.76 21.06 11.85
N TYR A 206 11.71 20.89 12.63
CA TYR A 206 11.65 21.43 13.97
C TYR A 206 12.72 20.83 14.90
N ALA A 207 12.96 19.55 14.82
CA ALA A 207 14.01 18.87 15.61
C ALA A 207 15.42 19.33 15.21
N LYS A 208 15.64 19.66 13.92
CA LYS A 208 16.94 20.21 13.45
C LYS A 208 17.19 21.62 13.95
N GLU A 209 16.15 22.45 13.98
CA GLU A 209 16.19 23.84 14.42
C GLU A 209 15.15 24.04 15.55
N PRO A 210 15.46 23.58 16.76
CA PRO A 210 14.49 23.64 17.87
C PRO A 210 14.24 25.04 18.40
N ALA A 211 15.06 26.02 18.03
CA ALA A 211 14.82 27.41 18.38
C ALA A 211 13.91 28.05 17.33
N PRO A 212 12.88 28.80 17.77
CA PRO A 212 12.06 29.57 16.86
C PRO A 212 12.92 30.53 16.02
N SER A 213 12.44 30.87 14.83
CA SER A 213 13.08 31.89 13.99
C SER A 213 13.23 33.16 14.82
N MET A 214 14.43 33.51 15.13
CA MET A 214 14.74 34.72 15.91
C MET A 214 14.95 35.87 14.97
N VAL A 215 14.38 37.01 15.29
CA VAL A 215 14.61 38.25 14.58
C VAL A 215 15.53 39.10 15.43
N LEU A 216 16.65 39.48 14.86
CA LEU A 216 17.51 40.52 15.42
C LEU A 216 16.94 41.86 15.00
N LYS A 217 16.31 42.59 15.91
CA LYS A 217 15.74 43.90 15.67
C LYS A 217 16.76 44.96 16.03
N SER A 218 17.03 45.87 15.10
CA SER A 218 17.86 47.07 15.37
C SER A 218 17.02 48.14 16.06
N ASN A 219 17.49 48.64 17.20
CA ASN A 219 16.84 49.70 17.98
C ASN A 219 17.42 51.06 17.58
N GLY A 220 17.16 51.51 16.36
CA GLY A 220 17.30 52.93 15.99
C GLY A 220 18.57 53.38 15.26
N THR A 221 19.53 52.53 14.95
CA THR A 221 20.70 52.87 14.11
C THR A 221 20.61 52.25 12.74
N ASN A 222 20.82 53.03 11.67
CA ASN A 222 20.96 52.49 10.31
C ASN A 222 22.27 51.70 10.23
N LEU A 223 22.18 50.40 10.33
CA LEU A 223 23.31 49.49 10.14
C LEU A 223 23.62 49.37 8.64
N THR A 224 24.90 49.48 8.28
CA THR A 224 25.35 49.22 6.91
C THR A 224 25.14 47.74 6.54
N ALA A 225 24.92 47.44 5.25
CA ALA A 225 24.69 46.07 4.76
C ALA A 225 25.83 45.11 5.16
N GLU A 226 27.08 45.60 5.21
CA GLU A 226 28.24 44.82 5.62
C GLU A 226 28.18 44.43 7.11
N ARG A 227 27.75 45.33 7.98
CA ARG A 227 27.58 45.07 9.41
C ARG A 227 26.43 44.09 9.67
N ILE A 228 25.31 44.20 8.93
CA ILE A 228 24.20 43.26 9.00
C ILE A 228 24.68 41.86 8.63
N SER A 229 25.39 41.71 7.50
CA SER A 229 25.93 40.46 7.03
C SER A 229 26.89 39.80 8.04
N SER A 230 27.81 40.60 8.60
CA SER A 230 28.77 40.17 9.62
C SER A 230 28.06 39.70 10.91
N LEU A 231 27.05 40.42 11.36
CA LEU A 231 26.28 40.11 12.57
C LEU A 231 25.45 38.84 12.38
N LEU A 232 24.80 38.65 11.23
CA LEU A 232 24.06 37.44 10.90
C LEU A 232 24.97 36.21 10.78
N SER A 233 26.17 36.35 10.20
CA SER A 233 27.14 35.26 10.10
C SER A 233 27.69 34.85 11.48
N ALA A 234 28.06 35.82 12.31
CA ALA A 234 28.50 35.56 13.69
C ALA A 234 27.42 34.92 14.53
N TRP A 235 26.16 35.39 14.38
CA TRP A 235 25.00 34.80 15.05
C TRP A 235 24.73 33.34 14.61
N LYS A 236 24.80 33.08 13.30
CA LYS A 236 24.67 31.72 12.74
C LYS A 236 25.72 30.77 13.29
N THR A 237 26.98 31.22 13.35
CA THR A 237 28.10 30.45 13.89
C THR A 237 27.93 30.18 15.39
N ALA A 238 27.55 31.18 16.17
CA ALA A 238 27.29 31.03 17.61
C ALA A 238 26.15 30.03 17.89
N ARG A 239 25.08 30.05 17.10
CA ARG A 239 23.99 29.07 17.21
C ARG A 239 24.44 27.64 16.85
N GLN A 240 25.21 27.47 15.77
CA GLN A 240 25.71 26.18 15.35
C GLN A 240 26.65 25.55 16.38
N SER A 241 27.51 26.36 16.98
CA SER A 241 28.46 25.93 18.01
C SER A 241 27.85 25.85 19.43
N ARG A 242 26.57 26.27 19.58
CA ARG A 242 25.90 26.40 20.90
C ARG A 242 26.69 27.27 21.90
N SER A 243 27.48 28.24 21.39
CA SER A 243 28.23 29.19 22.21
C SER A 243 27.37 30.36 22.66
N THR A 244 27.79 31.03 23.74
CA THR A 244 27.13 32.24 24.21
C THR A 244 27.33 33.38 23.21
N ALA A 245 26.22 33.95 22.73
CA ALA A 245 26.27 35.11 21.85
C ALA A 245 26.09 36.40 22.67
N PHE A 246 26.88 37.42 22.39
CA PHE A 246 26.76 38.74 23.00
C PHE A 246 26.05 39.69 22.02
N LEU A 247 25.02 40.37 22.52
CA LEU A 247 24.30 41.40 21.79
C LEU A 247 24.59 42.74 22.47
N ASN A 248 24.84 43.79 21.69
CA ASN A 248 24.97 45.16 22.20
C ASN A 248 23.58 45.79 22.39
N ALA A 249 23.55 47.00 22.97
CA ALA A 249 22.30 47.72 23.27
C ALA A 249 21.50 48.13 21.99
N ASP A 250 22.14 48.06 20.82
CA ASP A 250 21.51 48.44 19.54
C ASP A 250 20.73 47.32 18.88
N VAL A 251 20.84 46.11 19.39
CA VAL A 251 20.20 44.91 18.79
C VAL A 251 19.43 44.15 19.85
N GLU A 252 18.14 44.04 19.65
CA GLU A 252 17.23 43.29 20.50
C GLU A 252 16.88 41.94 19.84
N LEU A 253 16.93 40.88 20.62
CA LEU A 253 16.50 39.55 20.19
C LEU A 253 14.99 39.41 20.42
N GLN A 254 14.22 39.41 19.35
CA GLN A 254 12.80 39.03 19.40
C GLN A 254 12.63 37.59 18.96
N GLN A 255 12.05 36.81 19.84
CA GLN A 255 11.65 35.44 19.47
C GLN A 255 10.33 35.50 18.71
N PHE A 256 10.37 35.21 17.40
CA PHE A 256 9.21 34.98 16.59
C PHE A 256 9.09 33.43 16.39
N GLY A 257 8.52 32.75 17.33
CA GLY A 257 8.40 31.34 17.20
C GLY A 257 7.10 30.83 17.83
N PHE A 258 6.49 29.91 17.15
CA PHE A 258 5.40 29.13 17.72
C PHE A 258 6.01 28.08 18.65
N ASP A 259 5.52 27.99 19.88
CA ASP A 259 5.83 26.89 20.79
C ASP A 259 5.33 25.59 20.12
N PRO A 260 6.12 24.47 20.15
CA PRO A 260 5.67 23.16 19.66
C PRO A 260 4.35 22.71 20.25
N LYS A 261 4.12 23.07 21.50
CA LYS A 261 2.87 22.81 22.20
C LYS A 261 1.71 23.60 21.58
N SER A 262 1.94 24.81 21.13
CA SER A 262 0.93 25.63 20.46
C SER A 262 0.65 25.14 19.03
N MET A 263 1.57 24.44 18.40
CA MET A 263 1.37 23.81 17.08
C MET A 263 0.66 22.45 17.15
N GLN A 264 0.46 21.87 18.33
CA GLN A 264 -0.21 20.59 18.55
C GLN A 264 0.31 19.47 17.62
N LEU A 265 1.61 19.49 17.28
CA LEU A 265 2.21 18.54 16.33
C LEU A 265 2.07 17.08 16.79
N ALA A 266 2.15 16.84 18.10
CA ALA A 266 1.98 15.49 18.63
C ALA A 266 0.55 14.98 18.43
N GLU A 267 -0.45 15.82 18.69
CA GLU A 267 -1.87 15.51 18.51
C GLU A 267 -2.20 15.33 17.03
N ALA A 268 -1.67 16.19 16.15
CA ALA A 268 -1.85 16.08 14.71
C ALA A 268 -1.25 14.77 14.15
N ARG A 269 -0.06 14.36 14.60
CA ARG A 269 0.57 13.09 14.23
C ARG A 269 -0.26 11.89 14.71
N GLN A 270 -0.79 11.95 15.93
CA GLN A 270 -1.65 10.90 16.46
C GLN A 270 -2.96 10.82 15.68
N TYR A 271 -3.58 11.97 15.37
CA TYR A 271 -4.79 12.00 14.54
C TYR A 271 -4.57 11.40 13.15
N VAL A 272 -3.47 11.77 12.48
CA VAL A 272 -3.17 11.20 11.15
C VAL A 272 -2.86 9.71 11.23
N ALA A 273 -2.26 9.21 12.30
CA ALA A 273 -2.08 7.78 12.51
C ALA A 273 -3.44 7.04 12.62
N LEU A 274 -4.44 7.65 13.28
CA LEU A 274 -5.81 7.13 13.33
C LEU A 274 -6.48 7.15 11.94
N GLU A 275 -6.31 8.22 11.17
CA GLU A 275 -6.82 8.29 9.80
C GLU A 275 -6.19 7.23 8.89
N ILE A 276 -4.89 6.95 9.06
CA ILE A 276 -4.22 5.85 8.36
C ILE A 276 -4.80 4.50 8.79
N ALA A 277 -5.08 4.30 10.08
CA ALA A 277 -5.71 3.07 10.56
C ALA A 277 -7.08 2.83 9.90
N ARG A 278 -7.91 3.89 9.80
CA ARG A 278 -9.20 3.87 9.10
C ARG A 278 -9.03 3.59 7.62
N ALA A 279 -8.09 4.26 6.96
CA ALA A 279 -7.81 4.05 5.54
C ALA A 279 -7.30 2.63 5.23
N CYS A 280 -6.50 2.04 6.14
CA CYS A 280 -6.02 0.66 6.04
C CYS A 280 -7.05 -0.38 6.49
N ASN A 281 -8.19 0.06 7.04
CA ASN A 281 -9.20 -0.80 7.64
C ASN A 281 -8.62 -1.73 8.73
N ILE A 282 -7.71 -1.19 9.55
CA ILE A 282 -7.07 -1.90 10.67
C ILE A 282 -7.52 -1.24 11.98
N PRO A 283 -7.87 -2.01 13.03
CA PRO A 283 -8.08 -1.44 14.35
C PRO A 283 -6.88 -0.61 14.81
N ALA A 284 -7.14 0.60 15.32
CA ALA A 284 -6.11 1.59 15.65
C ALA A 284 -5.09 1.08 16.68
N TYR A 285 -5.50 0.15 17.52
CA TYR A 285 -4.64 -0.55 18.49
C TYR A 285 -3.42 -1.20 17.82
N PHE A 286 -3.59 -1.86 16.67
CA PHE A 286 -2.47 -2.52 15.96
C PHE A 286 -1.42 -1.53 15.46
N LEU A 287 -1.81 -0.27 15.26
CA LEU A 287 -0.89 0.80 14.87
C LEU A 287 -0.33 1.57 16.05
N SER A 288 -0.65 1.15 17.29
CA SER A 288 -0.30 1.87 18.53
C SER A 288 -0.79 3.32 18.53
N ALA A 289 -1.92 3.59 17.87
CA ALA A 289 -2.53 4.91 17.78
C ALA A 289 -3.51 5.18 18.94
N GLU A 290 -3.91 4.14 19.67
CA GLU A 290 -4.74 4.24 20.87
C GLU A 290 -3.90 4.09 22.14
N THR A 291 -4.21 4.91 23.13
CA THR A 291 -3.54 4.93 24.45
C THR A 291 -4.36 4.25 25.54
N THR A 292 -5.54 3.72 25.19
CA THR A 292 -6.46 3.09 26.16
C THR A 292 -5.92 1.73 26.61
N SER A 293 -5.99 1.43 27.88
CA SER A 293 -5.57 0.15 28.44
C SER A 293 -6.45 -0.99 27.90
N MET A 294 -5.81 -1.99 27.30
CA MET A 294 -6.48 -3.17 26.73
C MET A 294 -6.62 -4.26 27.81
N THR A 295 -7.81 -4.84 27.88
CA THR A 295 -8.04 -6.10 28.58
C THR A 295 -7.82 -7.28 27.62
N TYR A 296 -7.55 -8.47 28.17
CA TYR A 296 -7.32 -9.68 27.37
C TYR A 296 -8.49 -10.01 26.44
N SER A 297 -9.72 -9.86 26.91
CA SER A 297 -10.94 -10.09 26.11
C SER A 297 -11.04 -9.15 24.90
N ASN A 298 -10.62 -7.89 25.07
CA ASN A 298 -10.59 -6.93 23.99
C ASN A 298 -9.55 -7.32 22.93
N ALA A 299 -8.38 -7.83 23.34
CA ALA A 299 -7.33 -8.26 22.41
C ALA A 299 -7.77 -9.41 21.49
N VAL A 300 -8.55 -10.37 22.01
CA VAL A 300 -9.11 -11.47 21.20
C VAL A 300 -10.16 -10.94 20.22
N SER A 301 -11.03 -10.04 20.66
CA SER A 301 -12.04 -9.40 19.81
C SER A 301 -11.39 -8.59 18.69
N GLU A 302 -10.35 -7.80 18.99
CA GLU A 302 -9.61 -7.01 18.02
C GLU A 302 -8.89 -7.88 16.98
N ARG A 303 -8.30 -9.01 17.41
CA ARG A 303 -7.68 -9.97 16.48
C ARG A 303 -8.71 -10.57 15.52
N ARG A 304 -9.90 -10.92 16.02
CA ARG A 304 -11.00 -11.40 15.19
C ARG A 304 -11.49 -10.32 14.23
N GLY A 305 -11.61 -9.06 14.71
CA GLY A 305 -11.94 -7.90 13.88
C GLY A 305 -10.92 -7.65 12.77
N LEU A 306 -9.63 -7.82 13.03
CA LEU A 306 -8.58 -7.73 12.02
C LEU A 306 -8.79 -8.77 10.91
N VAL A 307 -9.10 -10.03 11.26
CA VAL A 307 -9.35 -11.08 10.26
C VAL A 307 -10.60 -10.76 9.45
N ASP A 308 -11.71 -10.48 10.10
CA ASP A 308 -13.01 -10.36 9.43
C ASP A 308 -13.11 -9.12 8.54
N PHE A 309 -12.52 -8.01 8.95
CA PHE A 309 -12.68 -6.74 8.23
C PHE A 309 -11.47 -6.33 7.39
N SER A 310 -10.25 -6.68 7.81
CA SER A 310 -9.03 -6.24 7.12
C SER A 310 -8.44 -7.30 6.20
N LEU A 311 -8.30 -8.55 6.70
CA LEU A 311 -7.61 -9.60 5.94
C LEU A 311 -8.54 -10.32 4.96
N ARG A 312 -9.76 -10.64 5.38
CA ARG A 312 -10.69 -11.47 4.61
C ARG A 312 -10.94 -11.00 3.17
N PRO A 313 -11.09 -9.69 2.87
CA PRO A 313 -11.28 -9.25 1.49
C PRO A 313 -10.09 -9.61 0.58
N VAL A 314 -8.85 -9.41 1.05
CA VAL A 314 -7.63 -9.75 0.29
C VAL A 314 -7.43 -11.26 0.21
N LEU A 315 -7.69 -11.99 1.31
CA LEU A 315 -7.64 -13.46 1.31
C LEU A 315 -8.57 -14.04 0.26
N ARG A 316 -9.83 -13.58 0.22
CA ARG A 316 -10.84 -14.05 -0.75
C ARG A 316 -10.44 -13.76 -2.19
N SER A 317 -9.89 -12.59 -2.48
CA SER A 317 -9.34 -12.27 -3.79
C SER A 317 -8.33 -13.31 -4.26
N ILE A 318 -7.40 -13.69 -3.39
CA ILE A 318 -6.34 -14.66 -3.71
C ILE A 318 -6.94 -16.07 -3.81
N GLU A 319 -7.77 -16.49 -2.84
CA GLU A 319 -8.43 -17.81 -2.80
C GLU A 319 -9.24 -18.08 -4.06
N GLU A 320 -10.09 -17.13 -4.44
CA GLU A 320 -10.98 -17.29 -5.58
C GLU A 320 -10.20 -17.31 -6.90
N ARG A 321 -9.15 -16.48 -7.02
CA ARG A 321 -8.29 -16.50 -8.20
C ARG A 321 -7.52 -17.81 -8.34
N LEU A 322 -6.98 -18.35 -7.24
CA LEU A 322 -6.28 -19.64 -7.23
C LEU A 322 -7.22 -20.84 -7.40
N SER A 323 -8.52 -20.63 -7.20
CA SER A 323 -9.53 -21.68 -7.38
C SER A 323 -10.06 -21.78 -8.82
N LEU A 324 -9.60 -20.93 -9.73
CA LEU A 324 -9.99 -20.98 -11.14
C LEU A 324 -9.38 -22.19 -11.86
N PRO A 325 -10.02 -22.66 -12.95
CA PRO A 325 -9.62 -23.90 -13.67
C PRO A 325 -8.20 -23.86 -14.25
N ASP A 326 -7.61 -22.69 -14.42
CA ASP A 326 -6.22 -22.52 -14.85
C ASP A 326 -5.19 -22.86 -13.77
N PHE A 327 -5.61 -22.97 -12.50
CA PHE A 327 -4.78 -23.40 -11.36
C PHE A 327 -5.15 -24.79 -10.85
N VAL A 328 -6.43 -25.00 -10.52
CA VAL A 328 -6.91 -26.24 -9.92
C VAL A 328 -8.09 -26.82 -10.72
N PRO A 329 -8.26 -28.16 -10.78
CA PRO A 329 -9.39 -28.76 -11.48
C PRO A 329 -10.69 -28.56 -10.71
N ASN A 330 -11.83 -28.34 -11.40
CA ASN A 330 -13.12 -28.47 -10.76
C ASN A 330 -13.35 -29.92 -10.25
N PRO A 331 -13.92 -30.13 -9.07
CA PRO A 331 -14.49 -29.16 -8.12
C PRO A 331 -13.56 -28.75 -6.97
N VAL A 332 -12.25 -28.74 -7.17
CA VAL A 332 -11.28 -28.39 -6.13
C VAL A 332 -11.24 -26.86 -5.95
N MET A 333 -11.15 -26.43 -4.70
CA MET A 333 -11.01 -25.03 -4.32
C MET A 333 -9.82 -24.86 -3.38
N THR A 334 -9.22 -23.66 -3.42
CA THR A 334 -8.12 -23.27 -2.56
C THR A 334 -8.62 -22.31 -1.48
N ARG A 335 -8.15 -22.47 -0.25
CA ARG A 335 -8.52 -21.61 0.88
C ARG A 335 -7.33 -21.45 1.83
N PHE A 336 -7.21 -20.27 2.44
CA PHE A 336 -6.29 -20.06 3.54
C PHE A 336 -6.82 -20.71 4.82
N ALA A 337 -5.97 -21.46 5.52
CA ALA A 337 -6.31 -22.02 6.81
C ALA A 337 -6.16 -20.94 7.89
N LEU A 338 -7.28 -20.53 8.45
CA LEU A 338 -7.34 -19.51 9.51
C LEU A 338 -7.39 -20.12 10.90
N ASP A 339 -7.55 -21.43 11.00
CA ASP A 339 -7.83 -22.11 12.27
C ASP A 339 -6.71 -21.86 13.28
N ASP A 340 -5.45 -22.01 12.88
CA ASP A 340 -4.30 -21.76 13.75
C ASP A 340 -4.18 -20.29 14.19
N PHE A 341 -4.48 -19.38 13.28
CA PHE A 341 -4.41 -17.94 13.58
C PHE A 341 -5.51 -17.50 14.55
N LEU A 342 -6.70 -18.08 14.44
CA LEU A 342 -7.86 -17.80 15.28
C LEU A 342 -7.91 -18.67 16.55
N ARG A 343 -7.03 -19.66 16.66
CA ARG A 343 -6.97 -20.55 17.85
C ARG A 343 -6.85 -19.72 19.12
N GLY A 344 -7.79 -19.93 20.01
CA GLY A 344 -7.83 -19.29 21.32
C GLY A 344 -6.74 -19.78 22.26
N ASN A 345 -6.87 -19.43 23.53
CA ASN A 345 -6.04 -19.94 24.62
C ASN A 345 -6.07 -21.49 24.62
N PRO A 346 -4.95 -22.20 24.89
CA PRO A 346 -4.91 -23.65 25.02
C PRO A 346 -6.01 -24.24 25.92
N LEU A 347 -6.38 -23.54 26.98
CA LEU A 347 -7.47 -23.97 27.86
C LEU A 347 -8.83 -23.94 27.16
N GLU A 348 -9.12 -22.88 26.41
CA GLU A 348 -10.38 -22.76 25.65
C GLU A 348 -10.46 -23.84 24.57
N ARG A 349 -9.36 -24.14 23.90
CA ARG A 349 -9.28 -25.23 22.92
C ARG A 349 -9.57 -26.59 23.57
N ALA A 350 -8.92 -26.88 24.68
CA ALA A 350 -9.14 -28.13 25.42
C ALA A 350 -10.62 -28.30 25.82
N GLN A 351 -11.29 -27.23 26.23
CA GLN A 351 -12.73 -27.26 26.53
C GLN A 351 -13.58 -27.52 25.28
N VAL A 352 -13.24 -26.89 24.14
CA VAL A 352 -13.95 -27.13 22.88
C VAL A 352 -13.75 -28.61 22.44
N TYR A 353 -12.54 -29.14 22.51
CA TYR A 353 -12.26 -30.53 22.17
C TYR A 353 -12.98 -31.50 23.11
N GLU A 354 -13.05 -31.22 24.40
CA GLU A 354 -13.83 -32.02 25.34
C GLU A 354 -15.31 -32.10 24.92
N ILE A 355 -15.90 -30.96 24.53
CA ILE A 355 -17.29 -30.87 24.08
C ILE A 355 -17.48 -31.66 22.78
N LEU A 356 -16.61 -31.44 21.80
CA LEU A 356 -16.69 -32.09 20.47
C LEU A 356 -16.53 -33.62 20.58
N ASN A 357 -15.62 -34.06 21.45
CA ASN A 357 -15.45 -35.51 21.71
C ASN A 357 -16.67 -36.08 22.45
N ARG A 358 -17.22 -35.41 23.44
CA ARG A 358 -18.39 -35.82 24.19
C ARG A 358 -19.63 -36.00 23.34
N ILE A 359 -19.83 -35.12 22.31
CA ILE A 359 -20.96 -35.26 21.35
C ILE A 359 -20.65 -36.19 20.18
N GLY A 360 -19.47 -36.81 20.13
CA GLY A 360 -19.05 -37.73 19.05
C GLY A 360 -18.73 -37.04 17.73
N ALA A 361 -18.58 -35.71 17.71
CA ALA A 361 -18.26 -34.95 16.51
C ALA A 361 -16.77 -35.03 16.13
N MET A 362 -15.90 -35.37 17.09
CA MET A 362 -14.45 -35.44 16.89
C MET A 362 -13.85 -36.58 17.71
N SER A 363 -13.04 -37.43 17.08
CA SER A 363 -12.36 -38.51 17.78
C SER A 363 -11.09 -38.04 18.50
N VAL A 364 -10.62 -38.80 19.50
CA VAL A 364 -9.36 -38.51 20.19
C VAL A 364 -8.18 -38.47 19.22
N GLU A 365 -8.16 -39.36 18.23
CA GLU A 365 -7.11 -39.41 17.20
C GLU A 365 -7.11 -38.14 16.32
N GLN A 366 -8.29 -37.62 15.99
CA GLN A 366 -8.40 -36.35 15.25
C GLN A 366 -7.90 -35.18 16.09
N ILE A 367 -8.23 -35.13 17.39
CA ILE A 367 -7.74 -34.11 18.32
C ILE A 367 -6.20 -34.16 18.41
N GLN A 368 -5.64 -35.37 18.52
CA GLN A 368 -4.18 -35.55 18.57
C GLN A 368 -3.50 -35.11 17.29
N ARG A 369 -4.10 -35.32 16.13
CA ARG A 369 -3.58 -34.80 14.84
C ARG A 369 -3.64 -33.27 14.75
N GLU A 370 -4.74 -32.69 15.18
CA GLU A 370 -4.92 -31.22 15.18
C GLU A 370 -3.93 -30.49 16.10
N GLU A 371 -3.50 -31.17 17.18
CA GLU A 371 -2.55 -30.61 18.17
C GLU A 371 -1.10 -31.13 17.95
N ASP A 372 -0.82 -31.81 16.81
CA ASP A 372 0.50 -32.39 16.51
C ASP A 372 1.07 -33.29 17.61
N LEU A 373 0.18 -33.97 18.35
CA LEU A 373 0.54 -34.85 19.47
C LEU A 373 0.83 -36.29 19.04
N ILE A 374 0.56 -36.64 17.80
CA ILE A 374 0.88 -37.95 17.27
C ILE A 374 2.34 -37.91 16.82
N PRO A 375 3.21 -38.82 17.34
CA PRO A 375 4.55 -39.00 16.80
C PRO A 375 4.42 -39.34 15.30
N ASN A 376 5.13 -38.64 14.44
CA ASN A 376 5.25 -39.05 13.04
C ASN A 376 5.77 -40.46 13.02
N GLU A 377 4.95 -41.39 12.53
CA GLU A 377 5.42 -42.76 12.22
C GLU A 377 6.53 -42.59 11.19
N SER A 378 7.75 -42.78 11.66
CA SER A 378 8.98 -42.72 10.88
C SER A 378 9.10 -43.93 9.97
#